data_f6d5f78191da7cef7c0203db60d135d4
#
_entry.id   f6d5f78191da7cef7c0203db60d135d4
#
_cell.length_a   1.000
_cell.length_b   1.000
_cell.length_c   1.000
_cell.angle_alpha   90.00
_cell.angle_beta   90.00
_cell.angle_gamma   90.00
#
_symmetry.space_group_name_H-M   'P 1'
#
loop_
_entity.id
_entity.type
_entity.pdbx_description
1 polymer ?
#
loop_
_entity_poly.entity_id
_entity_poly.type
_entity_poly.pdbx_seq_one_letter_code
_entity_poly.pdbx_strand_id
1 'polypeptide(L)'
;ALPISNNDFTQVAKIVLEGVGGPENVASIDNCITRLRLEIKDYTKVDEKRIKSAGVAGVMRPSKTSVQVIIGTQVQFVADEFKKLCK
;
A
#
# COMPACT_ATOMS: atom_id res chain seq x y z
N ALA A 1 7.52 17.75 -5.68
CA ALA A 1 6.54 17.15 -4.79
C ALA A 1 6.93 17.36 -3.33
N LEU A 2 5.96 17.58 -2.50
CA LEU A 2 6.20 17.77 -1.08
C LEU A 2 6.53 16.42 -0.43
N PRO A 3 7.44 16.42 0.55
CA PRO A 3 7.69 15.20 1.29
C PRO A 3 6.43 14.78 2.05
N ILE A 4 6.26 13.49 2.23
CA ILE A 4 5.15 12.95 2.98
C ILE A 4 5.35 13.31 4.45
N SER A 5 4.39 14.02 5.04
CA SER A 5 4.42 14.37 6.45
C SER A 5 3.88 13.20 7.29
N ASN A 6 4.00 13.29 8.63
CA ASN A 6 3.50 12.25 9.51
C ASN A 6 1.99 12.03 9.37
N ASN A 7 1.23 13.09 9.06
CA ASN A 7 -0.21 12.98 8.86
C ASN A 7 -0.52 12.30 7.54
N ASP A 8 0.34 12.47 6.55
CA ASP A 8 0.12 11.92 5.22
C ASP A 8 0.36 10.41 5.16
N PHE A 9 1.10 9.84 6.10
CA PHE A 9 1.31 8.39 6.14
C PHE A 9 -0.01 7.64 6.31
N THR A 10 -0.89 8.14 7.16
CA THR A 10 -2.22 7.56 7.33
C THR A 10 -3.03 7.69 6.04
N GLN A 11 -2.97 8.85 5.40
CA GLN A 11 -3.69 9.10 4.16
C GLN A 11 -3.20 8.18 3.04
N VAL A 12 -1.89 8.04 2.90
CA VAL A 12 -1.29 7.15 1.91
C VAL A 12 -1.74 5.71 2.17
N ALA A 13 -1.68 5.27 3.42
CA ALA A 13 -2.10 3.92 3.78
C ALA A 13 -3.58 3.69 3.47
N LYS A 14 -4.45 4.66 3.73
CA LYS A 14 -5.87 4.56 3.42
C LYS A 14 -6.12 4.41 1.93
N ILE A 15 -5.46 5.23 1.12
CA ILE A 15 -5.65 5.19 -0.33
C ILE A 15 -5.14 3.86 -0.90
N VAL A 16 -3.98 3.41 -0.43
CA VAL A 16 -3.43 2.13 -0.86
C VAL A 16 -4.37 0.98 -0.46
N LEU A 17 -4.89 1.03 0.76
CA LEU A 17 -5.82 0.00 1.24
C LEU A 17 -7.07 -0.06 0.38
N GLU A 18 -7.66 1.09 0.07
CA GLU A 18 -8.82 1.16 -0.82
C GLU A 18 -8.45 0.63 -2.21
N GLY A 19 -7.26 0.98 -2.69
CA GLY A 19 -6.80 0.56 -4.01
C GLY A 19 -6.58 -0.94 -4.14
N VAL A 20 -6.30 -1.64 -3.04
CA VAL A 20 -6.13 -3.10 -3.07
C VAL A 20 -7.41 -3.87 -2.72
N GLY A 21 -8.52 -3.16 -2.57
CA GLY A 21 -9.82 -3.80 -2.33
C GLY A 21 -10.28 -3.82 -0.89
N GLY A 22 -9.62 -3.08 -0.02
CA GLY A 22 -9.99 -2.97 1.40
C GLY A 22 -9.34 -4.05 2.26
N PRO A 23 -9.52 -3.94 3.59
CA PRO A 23 -8.85 -4.86 4.52
C PRO A 23 -9.29 -6.32 4.35
N GLU A 24 -10.49 -6.55 3.86
CA GLU A 24 -10.98 -7.91 3.62
C GLU A 24 -10.22 -8.62 2.50
N ASN A 25 -9.61 -7.85 1.59
CA ASN A 25 -8.87 -8.41 0.48
C ASN A 25 -7.37 -8.57 0.78
N VAL A 26 -6.90 -8.11 1.91
CA VAL A 26 -5.50 -8.19 2.31
C VAL A 26 -5.26 -9.46 3.12
N ALA A 27 -4.47 -10.36 2.57
CA ALA A 27 -4.14 -11.62 3.23
C ALA A 27 -2.94 -11.48 4.16
N SER A 28 -1.93 -10.70 3.75
CA SER A 28 -0.79 -10.42 4.61
C SER A 28 -0.16 -9.09 4.24
N ILE A 29 0.54 -8.51 5.23
CA ILE A 29 1.21 -7.22 5.10
C ILE A 29 2.66 -7.41 5.50
N ASP A 30 3.56 -7.01 4.61
CA ASP A 30 4.98 -7.03 4.89
C ASP A 30 5.61 -5.82 4.21
N ASN A 31 6.86 -5.55 4.48
CA ASN A 31 7.59 -4.48 3.81
C ASN A 31 9.07 -4.79 3.78
N CYS A 32 9.74 -4.24 2.78
CA CYS A 32 11.20 -4.22 2.75
C CYS A 32 11.68 -2.77 2.91
N ILE A 33 12.90 -2.48 2.53
CA ILE A 33 13.51 -1.16 2.81
C ILE A 33 12.74 -0.01 2.16
N THR A 34 12.17 -0.22 0.97
CA THR A 34 11.50 0.85 0.21
C THR A 34 10.12 0.47 -0.29
N ARG A 35 9.68 -0.78 -0.11
CA ARG A 35 8.44 -1.27 -0.70
C ARG A 35 7.52 -1.85 0.35
N LEU A 36 6.24 -1.54 0.21
CA LEU A 36 5.18 -2.20 0.96
C LEU A 36 4.76 -3.43 0.18
N ARG A 37 4.86 -4.60 0.78
CA ARG A 37 4.57 -5.88 0.13
C ARG A 37 3.29 -6.46 0.69
N LEU A 38 2.30 -6.62 -0.18
CA LEU A 38 0.98 -7.08 0.21
C LEU A 38 0.64 -8.37 -0.53
N GLU A 39 0.04 -9.31 0.20
CA GLU A 39 -0.62 -10.45 -0.41
C GLU A 39 -2.11 -10.17 -0.39
N ILE A 40 -2.77 -10.40 -1.50
CA ILE A 40 -4.20 -10.12 -1.64
C ILE A 40 -4.94 -11.41 -2.01
N LYS A 41 -6.24 -11.42 -1.73
CA LYS A 41 -7.09 -12.60 -2.00
C LYS A 41 -7.67 -12.57 -3.41
N ASP A 42 -8.15 -11.41 -3.84
CA ASP A 42 -8.80 -11.25 -5.13
C ASP A 42 -8.12 -10.13 -5.92
N TYR A 43 -7.35 -10.51 -6.94
CA TYR A 43 -6.60 -9.56 -7.74
C TYR A 43 -7.51 -8.65 -8.58
N THR A 44 -8.75 -9.07 -8.84
CA THR A 44 -9.66 -8.25 -9.64
C THR A 44 -10.14 -7.00 -8.91
N LYS A 45 -9.97 -6.96 -7.60
CA LYS A 45 -10.34 -5.81 -6.78
C LYS A 45 -9.24 -4.77 -6.67
N VAL A 46 -8.07 -5.04 -7.22
CA VAL A 46 -6.94 -4.12 -7.14
C VAL A 46 -7.06 -3.04 -8.22
N ASP A 47 -6.97 -1.78 -7.78
CA ASP A 47 -6.99 -0.62 -8.65
C ASP A 47 -5.66 0.12 -8.55
N GLU A 48 -4.77 -0.13 -9.50
CA GLU A 48 -3.44 0.48 -9.49
C GLU A 48 -3.49 1.99 -9.61
N LYS A 49 -4.44 2.52 -10.36
CA LYS A 49 -4.60 3.97 -10.49
C LYS A 49 -4.92 4.61 -9.15
N ARG A 50 -5.78 3.96 -8.37
CA ARG A 50 -6.12 4.43 -7.05
C ARG A 50 -4.91 4.42 -6.14
N ILE A 51 -4.12 3.34 -6.17
CA ILE A 51 -2.90 3.23 -5.38
C ILE A 51 -1.93 4.34 -5.76
N LYS A 52 -1.73 4.56 -7.05
CA LYS A 52 -0.82 5.60 -7.52
C LYS A 52 -1.27 7.00 -7.12
N SER A 53 -2.57 7.21 -6.94
CA SER A 53 -3.10 8.50 -6.52
C SER A 53 -2.67 8.88 -5.10
N ALA A 54 -2.16 7.93 -4.33
CA ALA A 54 -1.63 8.20 -3.00
C ALA A 54 -0.29 8.94 -3.02
N GLY A 55 0.32 9.13 -4.20
CA GLY A 55 1.61 9.78 -4.31
C GLY A 55 2.79 8.82 -4.17
N VAL A 56 2.56 7.52 -4.30
CA VAL A 56 3.64 6.53 -4.22
C VAL A 56 4.50 6.57 -5.49
N ALA A 57 5.73 6.09 -5.37
CA ALA A 57 6.67 6.10 -6.49
C ALA A 57 6.29 5.12 -7.60
N GLY A 58 5.63 4.04 -7.26
CA GLY A 58 5.19 3.07 -8.25
C GLY A 58 4.47 1.89 -7.63
N VAL A 59 3.91 1.06 -8.49
CA VAL A 59 3.22 -0.16 -8.08
C VAL A 59 3.73 -1.30 -8.93
N MET A 60 4.09 -2.41 -8.30
CA MET A 60 4.51 -3.62 -9.00
C MET A 60 3.60 -4.77 -8.62
N ARG A 61 3.32 -5.63 -9.57
CA ARG A 61 2.49 -6.79 -9.37
C ARG A 61 3.22 -8.03 -9.89
N PRO A 62 4.14 -8.58 -9.05
CA PRO A 62 4.94 -9.75 -9.49
C PRO A 62 4.11 -11.00 -9.72
N SER A 63 2.94 -11.09 -9.08
CA SER A 63 1.99 -12.17 -9.34
C SER A 63 0.58 -11.66 -9.16
N LYS A 64 -0.41 -12.51 -9.45
CA LYS A 64 -1.83 -12.12 -9.32
C LYS A 64 -2.20 -11.74 -7.89
N THR A 65 -1.59 -12.39 -6.91
CA THR A 65 -1.92 -12.16 -5.51
C THR A 65 -0.91 -11.30 -4.77
N SER A 66 0.14 -10.83 -5.45
CA SER A 66 1.17 -10.00 -4.84
C SER A 66 1.11 -8.58 -5.38
N VAL A 67 1.10 -7.62 -4.47
CA VAL A 67 1.18 -6.20 -4.83
C VAL A 67 2.34 -5.59 -4.07
N GLN A 68 3.22 -4.91 -4.77
CA GLN A 68 4.34 -4.18 -4.16
C GLN A 68 4.17 -2.70 -4.47
N VAL A 69 4.07 -1.90 -3.44
CA VAL A 69 3.91 -0.46 -3.56
C VAL A 69 5.23 0.20 -3.20
N ILE A 70 5.84 0.88 -4.16
CA ILE A 70 7.13 1.51 -3.96
C ILE A 70 6.90 2.86 -3.28
N ILE A 71 7.29 2.95 -2.02
CA ILE A 71 7.03 4.13 -1.20
C ILE A 71 8.32 4.93 -0.95
N GLY A 72 9.43 4.25 -0.76
CA GLY A 72 10.71 4.86 -0.45
C GLY A 72 11.11 4.59 1.00
N THR A 73 12.05 5.37 1.51
CA THR A 73 12.64 5.13 2.83
C THR A 73 11.65 5.28 3.99
N GLN A 74 10.47 5.84 3.73
CA GLN A 74 9.44 6.04 4.75
C GLN A 74 8.42 4.90 4.79
N VAL A 75 8.71 3.79 4.10
CA VAL A 75 7.80 2.66 3.98
C VAL A 75 7.35 2.10 5.33
N GLN A 76 8.22 2.12 6.33
CA GLN A 76 7.89 1.59 7.65
C GLN A 76 6.72 2.34 8.27
N PHE A 77 6.70 3.66 8.13
CA PHE A 77 5.61 4.49 8.67
C PHE A 77 4.28 4.16 7.98
N VAL A 78 4.31 4.00 6.66
CA VAL A 78 3.11 3.64 5.91
C VAL A 78 2.66 2.23 6.27
N ALA A 79 3.59 1.29 6.40
CA ALA A 79 3.27 -0.09 6.78
C ALA A 79 2.61 -0.14 8.15
N ASP A 80 3.11 0.62 9.12
CA ASP A 80 2.53 0.68 10.45
C ASP A 80 1.09 1.20 10.42
N GLU A 81 0.84 2.27 9.67
CA GLU A 81 -0.50 2.82 9.53
C GLU A 81 -1.43 1.87 8.78
N PHE A 82 -0.90 1.20 7.76
CA PHE A 82 -1.66 0.21 7.00
C PHE A 82 -2.12 -0.94 7.91
N LYS A 83 -1.24 -1.44 8.76
CA LYS A 83 -1.58 -2.51 9.70
C LYS A 83 -2.67 -2.07 10.67
N LYS A 84 -2.61 -0.82 11.14
CA LYS A 84 -3.66 -0.28 12.02
C LYS A 84 -5.01 -0.24 11.33
N LEU A 85 -5.04 0.12 10.07
CA LEU A 85 -6.27 0.22 9.30
C LEU A 85 -6.88 -1.15 9.00
N CYS A 86 -6.06 -2.19 8.97
CA CYS A 86 -6.51 -3.56 8.69
C CYS A 86 -7.01 -4.31 9.93
N LYS A 87 -6.90 -3.72 11.08
CA LYS A 87 -7.39 -4.35 12.32
C LYS A 87 -8.87 -4.14 12.55
#